data_a4a8b9fa76f23f401ba088eabb99fbd4
#
_entry.id   a4a8b9fa76f23f401ba088eabb99fbd4
#
_cell.length_a   1.000
_cell.length_b   1.000
_cell.length_c   1.000
_cell.angle_alpha   90.00
_cell.angle_beta   90.00
_cell.angle_gamma   90.00
#
_symmetry.space_group_name_H-M   'P 1'
#
loop_
_entity.id
_entity.type
_entity.pdbx_description
1 polymer ?
#
loop_
_entity_poly.entity_id
_entity_poly.type
_entity_poly.pdbx_seq_one_letter_code
_entity_poly.pdbx_strand_id
1 'polypeptide(L)'
;MAAALWVKTIRHHRTDRQATVPCSREEVHSALLEACHELDLPEPIWLEKNEKEWEEFGMTRFLPDAFFETVPFERMEIEYIDPDAPKKKSRDPRNAF
;
A
#
# COMPACT_ATOMS: atom_id res chain seq x y z
N MET A 1 -10.15 8.50 15.38
CA MET A 1 -8.85 8.13 14.88
C MET A 1 -8.76 8.36 13.41
N ALA A 2 -7.63 8.74 12.96
CA ALA A 2 -7.49 9.06 11.55
C ALA A 2 -7.16 7.82 10.74
N ALA A 3 -7.67 7.77 9.53
CA ALA A 3 -7.29 6.72 8.60
C ALA A 3 -5.87 6.99 8.11
N ALA A 4 -5.25 6.01 7.55
CA ALA A 4 -3.87 6.12 7.10
C ALA A 4 -3.56 5.17 5.97
N LEU A 5 -2.48 5.47 5.26
CA LEU A 5 -1.96 4.58 4.25
C LEU A 5 -0.75 3.88 4.84
N TRP A 6 -0.75 2.56 4.78
CA TRP A 6 0.36 1.76 5.27
C TRP A 6 1.12 1.26 4.05
N VAL A 7 2.38 1.66 3.93
CA VAL A 7 3.23 1.30 2.81
C VAL A 7 4.34 0.40 3.35
N LYS A 8 4.54 -0.74 2.71
CA LYS A 8 5.61 -1.62 3.14
C LYS A 8 6.29 -2.26 1.93
N THR A 9 7.58 -2.55 2.07
CA THR A 9 8.32 -3.23 1.03
C THR A 9 8.63 -4.64 1.52
N ILE A 10 8.55 -5.59 0.60
CA ILE A 10 8.77 -6.99 0.94
C ILE A 10 10.09 -7.44 0.31
N ARG A 11 10.97 -7.98 1.14
CA ARG A 11 12.24 -8.45 0.65
C ARG A 11 12.51 -9.78 1.35
N HIS A 12 12.85 -10.79 0.59
CA HIS A 12 13.10 -12.13 1.10
C HIS A 12 11.89 -12.63 1.89
N HIS A 13 10.69 -12.33 1.37
CA HIS A 13 9.40 -12.73 1.95
C HIS A 13 9.14 -12.14 3.32
N ARG A 14 9.81 -11.03 3.64
CA ARG A 14 9.59 -10.35 4.90
C ARG A 14 9.43 -8.87 4.66
N THR A 15 8.75 -8.20 5.58
CA THR A 15 8.64 -6.74 5.51
C THR A 15 10.02 -6.16 5.79
N ASP A 16 10.53 -5.41 4.83
CA ASP A 16 11.86 -4.82 4.94
C ASP A 16 11.78 -3.40 5.48
N ARG A 17 10.89 -2.57 4.92
CA ARG A 17 10.68 -1.22 5.37
C ARG A 17 9.20 -0.94 5.37
N GLN A 18 8.77 -0.05 6.22
CA GLN A 18 7.37 0.32 6.24
C GLN A 18 7.22 1.74 6.76
N ALA A 19 6.13 2.37 6.37
CA ALA A 19 5.78 3.70 6.83
C ALA A 19 4.28 3.82 6.82
N THR A 20 3.73 4.65 7.72
CA THR A 20 2.31 4.88 7.79
C THR A 20 2.11 6.39 7.68
N VAL A 21 1.27 6.81 6.75
CA VAL A 21 1.02 8.23 6.52
C VAL A 21 -0.46 8.49 6.71
N PRO A 22 -0.87 9.36 7.62
CA PRO A 22 -2.28 9.67 7.83
C PRO A 22 -2.85 10.30 6.56
N CYS A 23 -3.98 9.79 6.09
CA CYS A 23 -4.61 10.33 4.90
C CYS A 23 -6.01 9.78 4.72
N SER A 24 -6.79 10.43 3.86
CA SER A 24 -8.07 9.89 3.47
C SER A 24 -7.84 9.01 2.25
N ARG A 25 -8.86 8.27 1.87
CA ARG A 25 -8.73 7.34 0.76
C ARG A 25 -8.44 8.05 -0.55
N GLU A 26 -8.99 9.25 -0.74
CA GLU A 26 -8.74 10.00 -1.96
C GLU A 26 -7.36 10.59 -2.02
N GLU A 27 -6.66 10.65 -0.90
CA GLU A 27 -5.34 11.24 -0.85
C GLU A 27 -4.24 10.22 -1.01
N VAL A 28 -4.57 9.03 -1.50
CA VAL A 28 -3.60 7.95 -1.57
C VAL A 28 -2.35 8.32 -2.36
N HIS A 29 -2.50 9.07 -3.45
CA HIS A 29 -1.33 9.40 -4.25
C HIS A 29 -0.36 10.31 -3.48
N SER A 30 -0.89 11.31 -2.78
CA SER A 30 -0.05 12.19 -1.99
C SER A 30 0.58 11.44 -0.83
N ALA A 31 -0.19 10.56 -0.20
CA ALA A 31 0.32 9.81 0.93
C ALA A 31 1.40 8.82 0.49
N LEU A 32 1.21 8.21 -0.69
CA LEU A 32 2.20 7.28 -1.21
C LEU A 32 3.50 8.00 -1.51
N LEU A 33 3.41 9.19 -2.10
CA LEU A 33 4.59 9.97 -2.40
C LEU A 33 5.32 10.33 -1.11
N GLU A 34 4.58 10.72 -0.10
CA GLU A 34 5.18 11.09 1.18
C GLU A 34 5.85 9.87 1.83
N ALA A 35 5.22 8.71 1.76
CA ALA A 35 5.78 7.50 2.34
C ALA A 35 7.07 7.09 1.60
N CYS A 36 7.06 7.20 0.26
CA CYS A 36 8.25 6.87 -0.50
C CYS A 36 9.39 7.82 -0.15
N HIS A 37 9.07 9.09 0.06
CA HIS A 37 10.06 10.06 0.42
C HIS A 37 10.65 9.72 1.79
N GLU A 38 9.81 9.34 2.73
CA GLU A 38 10.24 8.99 4.06
C GLU A 38 11.11 7.75 4.04
N LEU A 39 10.82 6.79 3.18
CA LEU A 39 11.59 5.57 3.07
C LEU A 39 12.76 5.68 2.10
N ASP A 40 12.91 6.84 1.48
CA ASP A 40 13.97 7.09 0.50
C ASP A 40 13.86 6.10 -0.66
N LEU A 41 12.67 5.95 -1.18
CA LEU A 41 12.38 5.04 -2.28
C LEU A 41 11.77 5.79 -3.45
N PRO A 42 11.92 5.26 -4.67
CA PRO A 42 11.27 5.89 -5.82
C PRO A 42 9.78 5.65 -5.79
N GLU A 43 9.03 6.52 -6.44
CA GLU A 43 7.59 6.39 -6.50
C GLU A 43 7.22 5.40 -7.61
N PRO A 44 6.30 4.48 -7.37
CA PRO A 44 5.91 3.53 -8.41
C PRO A 44 4.93 4.16 -9.40
N ILE A 45 4.80 3.53 -10.55
CA ILE A 45 3.85 3.96 -11.56
C ILE A 45 2.49 3.38 -11.18
N TRP A 46 1.49 4.25 -11.13
CA TRP A 46 0.13 3.83 -10.76
C TRP A 46 -0.62 3.49 -12.04
N LEU A 47 -0.99 2.24 -12.19
CA LEU A 47 -1.69 1.78 -13.39
C LEU A 47 -3.17 1.62 -13.11
N GLU A 48 -3.93 1.41 -14.15
CA GLU A 48 -5.37 1.25 -14.02
C GLU A 48 -5.72 0.06 -13.12
N LYS A 49 -4.97 -1.00 -13.18
CA LYS A 49 -5.24 -2.15 -12.34
C LYS A 49 -5.04 -1.79 -10.88
N ASN A 50 -4.10 -0.90 -10.58
CA ASN A 50 -3.87 -0.47 -9.21
C ASN A 50 -5.05 0.36 -8.73
N GLU A 51 -5.59 1.19 -9.61
CA GLU A 51 -6.73 2.00 -9.26
C GLU A 51 -7.93 1.11 -8.94
N LYS A 52 -8.16 0.09 -9.72
CA LYS A 52 -9.26 -0.81 -9.48
C LYS A 52 -9.09 -1.59 -8.19
N GLU A 53 -7.90 -2.07 -7.94
CA GLU A 53 -7.62 -2.80 -6.70
C GLU A 53 -7.80 -1.90 -5.50
N TRP A 54 -7.35 -0.65 -5.62
CA TRP A 54 -7.48 0.29 -4.52
C TRP A 54 -8.94 0.58 -4.23
N GLU A 55 -9.74 0.81 -5.26
CA GLU A 55 -11.14 1.10 -5.07
C GLU A 55 -11.91 -0.09 -4.53
N GLU A 56 -11.55 -1.27 -4.96
CA GLU A 56 -12.28 -2.45 -4.59
C GLU A 56 -11.83 -3.04 -3.25
N PHE A 57 -10.55 -3.07 -3.01
CA PHE A 57 -10.01 -3.72 -1.83
C PHE A 57 -9.34 -2.80 -0.83
N GLY A 58 -9.05 -1.59 -1.19
CA GLY A 58 -8.31 -0.69 -0.32
C GLY A 58 -6.86 -1.08 -0.20
N MET A 59 -6.34 -1.84 -1.16
CA MET A 59 -4.95 -2.24 -1.15
C MET A 59 -4.50 -2.57 -2.57
N THR A 60 -3.23 -2.43 -2.83
CA THR A 60 -2.66 -2.83 -4.11
C THR A 60 -1.16 -3.04 -3.89
N ARG A 61 -0.47 -3.52 -4.91
CA ARG A 61 0.96 -3.74 -4.80
C ARG A 61 1.65 -3.37 -6.09
N PHE A 62 2.94 -3.10 -6.00
CA PHE A 62 3.74 -2.69 -7.13
C PHE A 62 4.95 -3.62 -7.21
N LEU A 63 5.15 -4.21 -8.36
CA LEU A 63 6.30 -5.08 -8.60
C LEU A 63 7.50 -4.22 -9.04
N PRO A 64 8.71 -4.74 -9.03
CA PRO A 64 9.87 -3.92 -9.37
C PRO A 64 9.78 -3.22 -10.72
N ASP A 65 9.08 -3.81 -11.68
CA ASP A 65 8.97 -3.19 -13.00
C ASP A 65 8.02 -1.98 -12.99
N ALA A 66 7.35 -1.71 -11.89
CA ALA A 66 6.53 -0.51 -11.79
C ALA A 66 7.37 0.71 -11.41
N PHE A 67 8.68 0.51 -11.20
CA PHE A 67 9.55 1.61 -10.81
C PHE A 67 10.53 1.91 -11.93
N PHE A 68 10.88 3.19 -12.11
CA PHE A 68 11.83 3.56 -13.13
C PHE A 68 13.26 3.21 -12.72
N GLU A 69 13.49 3.00 -11.44
CA GLU A 69 14.82 2.68 -10.95
C GLU A 69 14.86 1.27 -10.42
N THR A 70 16.04 0.72 -10.34
CA THR A 70 16.20 -0.60 -9.75
C THR A 70 15.92 -0.50 -8.26
N VAL A 71 15.08 -1.37 -7.75
CA VAL A 71 14.74 -1.34 -6.34
C VAL A 71 15.21 -2.63 -5.67
N PRO A 72 15.55 -2.57 -4.39
CA PRO A 72 16.11 -3.73 -3.68
C PRO A 72 15.09 -4.66 -3.05
N PHE A 73 13.82 -4.50 -3.36
CA PHE A 73 12.78 -5.33 -2.77
C PHE A 73 12.00 -6.08 -3.85
N GLU A 74 11.25 -7.07 -3.44
CA GLU A 74 10.48 -7.90 -4.36
C GLU A 74 9.17 -7.25 -4.76
N ARG A 75 8.59 -6.45 -3.88
CA ARG A 75 7.37 -5.72 -4.19
C ARG A 75 7.12 -4.69 -3.10
N MET A 76 6.30 -3.71 -3.42
CA MET A 76 5.84 -2.72 -2.46
C MET A 76 4.34 -2.93 -2.34
N GLU A 77 3.85 -3.07 -1.11
CA GLU A 77 2.42 -3.24 -0.87
C GLU A 77 1.91 -2.02 -0.14
N ILE A 78 0.72 -1.55 -0.51
CA ILE A 78 0.08 -0.45 0.20
C ILE A 78 -1.31 -0.88 0.60
N GLU A 79 -1.75 -0.39 1.74
CA GLU A 79 -3.04 -0.76 2.27
C GLU A 79 -3.65 0.43 3.00
N TYR A 80 -4.95 0.65 2.80
CA TYR A 80 -5.64 1.72 3.48
C TYR A 80 -6.15 1.18 4.81
N ILE A 81 -5.80 1.84 5.88
CA ILE A 81 -6.20 1.44 7.21
C ILE A 81 -7.20 2.43 7.72
N ASP A 82 -8.41 1.97 8.01
CA ASP A 82 -9.46 2.84 8.50
C ASP A 82 -9.99 2.22 9.80
N PRO A 83 -9.55 2.70 10.93
CA PRO A 83 -9.98 2.12 12.21
C PRO A 83 -11.46 2.30 12.49
N ASP A 84 -12.12 3.21 11.78
CA ASP A 84 -13.54 3.41 12.00
C ASP A 84 -14.40 2.63 11.01
N ALA A 85 -13.81 1.91 10.11
CA ALA A 85 -14.58 1.15 9.13
C ALA A 85 -15.18 -0.07 9.79
N PRO A 86 -16.35 -0.47 9.33
CA PRO A 86 -16.97 -1.66 9.86
C PRO A 86 -16.10 -2.85 9.56
N LYS A 87 -16.02 -3.77 10.48
CA LYS A 87 -15.24 -4.86 10.22
C LYS A 87 -15.92 -5.81 9.41
N LYS A 88 -15.75 -5.87 8.23
CA LYS A 88 -16.33 -6.82 7.39
C LYS A 88 -15.45 -7.85 7.23
N LYS A 89 -14.52 -7.90 7.86
CA LYS A 89 -13.56 -8.81 7.72
C LYS A 89 -13.96 -10.09 7.59
N SER A 90 -14.98 -10.30 8.01
CA SER A 90 -15.37 -11.61 7.93
C SER A 90 -15.26 -12.15 6.61
N ARG A 91 -15.21 -11.42 5.64
CA ARG A 91 -15.21 -11.93 4.42
C ARG A 91 -13.97 -12.36 4.03
N ASP A 92 -12.99 -12.21 4.64
CA ASP A 92 -11.74 -12.69 4.20
C ASP A 92 -11.79 -14.19 4.32
N PRO A 93 -11.72 -14.88 3.24
CA PRO A 93 -11.78 -16.32 3.25
C PRO A 93 -10.70 -16.95 4.05
N ARG A 94 -9.56 -16.31 4.14
CA ARG A 94 -8.51 -16.88 4.88
C ARG A 94 -8.78 -16.84 6.32
N ASN A 95 -9.60 -15.90 6.72
CA ASN A 95 -9.86 -15.82 8.06
C ASN A 95 -11.00 -16.57 8.38
N ALA A 96 -11.70 -16.88 7.43
CA ALA A 96 -12.89 -17.56 7.61
C ALA A 96 -12.66 -18.84 8.16
N PHE A 97 -11.68 -19.15 8.21
CA PHE A 97 -11.50 -20.33 8.63
C PHE A 97 -10.52 -20.42 9.23
#